data_2da8adac91c6b31fc1c23b8d7b1dd6ff
#
_entry.id   2da8adac91c6b31fc1c23b8d7b1dd6ff
#
_cell.length_a   1.000
_cell.length_b   1.000
_cell.length_c   1.000
_cell.angle_alpha   90.00
_cell.angle_beta   90.00
_cell.angle_gamma   90.00
#
_symmetry.space_group_name_H-M   'P 1'
#
loop_
_entity.id
_entity.type
_entity.pdbx_description
1 polymer ?
#
loop_
_entity_poly.entity_id
_entity_poly.type
_entity_poly.pdbx_seq_one_letter_code
_entity_poly.pdbx_strand_id
1 'polypeptide(L)'
;MKKNILLVLIIFAMLLVIAALVINGLGLLDPAPAEATPAPDTAVTPVPQETAAAEPTPTFTALDDGSIKAIQNDAVTAMSSCADAYAAADKGEAQNVVLSDETVASMVSALGAAGYSAVDYYGNCNMQNPEALAAFGEAVSAGNDAQAGYFVVHPDGLVHEEMLIYRSGAASVVTVSMQWDDKTRPEIYSSGQYGLESIRYTENGWLIYSRGGSSNANANKYSMVRVKTYDADRRALCQRYLTPVGYSENNLFTSSWNTGNWGELDFNSLYAKFYSMYYGAEPLTYNNAGTSAGLAAISGSYMHLVPTEQFERVMEGYLDISGDTLRARSDYSSSRGGYYFLGTQRDYYSVTPHWPEPEIVDYWNNSDGTLTMRVNAVYEWGGTDCLFTHEVTVRETETGFVYVSNSVLSGGEGTPPANILLGERKSQISMLG
;
A
#
# COMPACT_ATOMS: atom_id res chain seq x y z
N MET A 1 7.17 38.14 -34.19
CA MET A 1 8.08 38.68 -33.17
C MET A 1 7.42 38.88 -31.80
N LYS A 2 6.27 39.56 -31.68
CA LYS A 2 5.66 39.86 -30.35
C LYS A 2 5.27 38.60 -29.50
N LYS A 3 4.82 37.50 -30.12
CA LYS A 3 4.47 36.25 -29.37
C LYS A 3 5.67 35.55 -28.71
N ASN A 4 6.82 35.59 -29.37
CA ASN A 4 8.04 34.93 -28.83
C ASN A 4 8.65 35.73 -27.68
N ILE A 5 8.51 37.07 -27.71
CA ILE A 5 8.97 37.93 -26.61
C ILE A 5 8.12 37.69 -25.35
N LEU A 6 6.81 37.54 -25.49
CA LEU A 6 5.91 37.25 -24.37
C LEU A 6 6.23 35.90 -23.74
N LEU A 7 6.50 34.86 -24.53
CA LEU A 7 6.87 33.54 -24.06
C LEU A 7 8.18 33.55 -23.24
N VAL A 8 9.18 34.27 -23.74
CA VAL A 8 10.49 34.44 -23.06
C VAL A 8 10.31 35.16 -21.72
N LEU A 9 9.47 36.20 -21.66
CA LEU A 9 9.19 36.93 -20.43
C LEU A 9 8.46 36.04 -19.39
N ILE A 10 7.54 35.19 -19.83
CA ILE A 10 6.84 34.25 -18.93
C ILE A 10 7.82 33.20 -18.36
N ILE A 11 8.69 32.66 -19.20
CA ILE A 11 9.71 31.68 -18.73
C ILE A 11 10.68 32.35 -17.76
N PHE A 12 11.10 33.58 -18.00
CA PHE A 12 11.98 34.30 -17.10
C PHE A 12 11.32 34.63 -15.77
N ALA A 13 10.03 34.99 -15.77
CA ALA A 13 9.26 35.22 -14.55
C ALA A 13 9.09 33.91 -13.73
N MET A 14 8.85 32.78 -14.36
CA MET A 14 8.79 31.47 -13.68
C MET A 14 10.14 31.08 -13.06
N LEU A 15 11.24 31.31 -13.74
CA LEU A 15 12.58 31.04 -13.21
C LEU A 15 12.91 31.91 -11.97
N LEU A 16 12.46 33.16 -11.93
CA LEU A 16 12.61 34.04 -10.77
C LEU A 16 11.79 33.57 -9.56
N VAL A 17 10.58 33.08 -9.81
CA VAL A 17 9.74 32.51 -8.73
C VAL A 17 10.35 31.24 -8.16
N ILE A 18 10.87 30.35 -9.01
CA ILE A 18 11.57 29.12 -8.58
C ILE A 18 12.82 29.48 -7.76
N ALA A 19 13.62 30.46 -8.21
CA ALA A 19 14.80 30.91 -7.47
C ALA A 19 14.43 31.47 -6.10
N ALA A 20 13.35 32.26 -6.00
CA ALA A 20 12.86 32.79 -4.72
C ALA A 20 12.39 31.69 -3.76
N LEU A 21 11.69 30.67 -4.28
CA LEU A 21 11.25 29.51 -3.48
C LEU A 21 12.43 28.67 -2.98
N VAL A 22 13.47 28.48 -3.79
CA VAL A 22 14.70 27.76 -3.41
C VAL A 22 15.45 28.54 -2.31
N ILE A 23 15.61 29.87 -2.45
CA ILE A 23 16.30 30.72 -1.47
C ILE A 23 15.55 30.70 -0.13
N ASN A 24 14.22 30.74 -0.14
CA ASN A 24 13.39 30.68 1.07
C ASN A 24 13.42 29.28 1.70
N GLY A 25 13.39 28.22 0.88
CA GLY A 25 13.48 26.83 1.33
C GLY A 25 14.85 26.44 1.93
N LEU A 26 15.91 27.18 1.57
CA LEU A 26 17.26 27.01 2.14
C LEU A 26 17.51 27.86 3.40
N GLY A 27 16.51 28.61 3.88
CA GLY A 27 16.63 29.43 5.07
C GLY A 27 17.62 30.62 4.95
N LEU A 28 17.98 31.01 3.72
CA LEU A 28 19.00 32.07 3.47
C LEU A 28 18.49 33.50 3.70
N LEU A 29 17.18 33.64 3.99
CA LEU A 29 16.54 34.94 4.26
C LEU A 29 15.97 35.09 5.68
N ASP A 30 16.20 34.11 6.56
CA ASP A 30 15.79 34.27 7.96
C ASP A 30 16.61 35.34 8.68
N PRO A 31 15.98 36.33 9.33
CA PRO A 31 16.71 37.30 10.12
C PRO A 31 17.37 36.61 11.32
N ALA A 32 18.65 36.93 11.56
CA ALA A 32 19.40 36.42 12.69
C ALA A 32 18.65 36.66 14.03
N PRO A 33 18.60 35.67 14.95
CA PRO A 33 17.96 35.86 16.23
C PRO A 33 18.72 36.94 17.04
N ALA A 34 17.95 37.83 17.70
CA ALA A 34 18.49 38.87 18.56
C ALA A 34 19.35 38.27 19.69
N GLU A 35 20.57 38.77 19.86
CA GLU A 35 21.50 38.37 20.93
C GLU A 35 20.87 38.57 22.31
N ALA A 36 20.71 37.46 23.03
CA ALA A 36 20.39 37.48 24.45
C ALA A 36 21.70 37.71 25.27
N THR A 37 21.69 38.69 26.14
CA THR A 37 22.79 39.04 27.07
C THR A 37 23.13 37.84 27.97
N PRO A 38 24.38 37.42 28.10
CA PRO A 38 24.75 36.23 28.88
C PRO A 38 24.73 36.51 30.39
N ALA A 39 24.13 35.58 31.14
CA ALA A 39 24.32 35.48 32.61
C ALA A 39 25.68 34.81 32.91
N PRO A 40 26.31 35.08 34.05
CA PRO A 40 27.68 34.67 34.30
C PRO A 40 27.83 33.16 34.52
N ASP A 41 28.84 32.66 33.87
CA ASP A 41 29.27 31.31 33.66
C ASP A 41 29.81 30.65 34.95
N THR A 42 29.29 29.49 35.31
CA THR A 42 30.00 28.52 36.14
C THR A 42 30.53 27.42 35.20
N ALA A 43 31.80 27.55 34.88
CA ALA A 43 32.52 26.61 34.02
C ALA A 43 32.51 25.19 34.62
N VAL A 44 31.72 24.31 33.99
CA VAL A 44 31.89 22.86 34.09
C VAL A 44 32.58 22.40 32.81
N THR A 45 33.84 21.99 32.96
CA THR A 45 34.64 21.41 31.85
C THR A 45 33.95 20.17 31.33
N PRO A 46 33.53 20.09 30.05
CA PRO A 46 32.98 18.87 29.51
C PRO A 46 34.10 17.84 29.36
N VAL A 47 33.91 16.69 30.00
CA VAL A 47 34.70 15.47 29.70
C VAL A 47 34.47 15.12 28.24
N PRO A 48 35.50 14.89 27.41
CA PRO A 48 35.32 14.44 26.05
C PRO A 48 34.59 13.08 26.07
N GLN A 49 33.35 13.07 25.61
CA GLN A 49 32.62 11.85 25.35
C GLN A 49 33.28 11.21 24.12
N GLU A 50 34.04 10.17 24.35
CA GLU A 50 34.63 9.36 23.29
C GLU A 50 33.49 8.84 22.44
N THR A 51 33.29 9.42 21.26
CA THR A 51 32.34 8.94 20.29
C THR A 51 32.85 7.57 19.85
N ALA A 52 32.23 6.51 20.34
CA ALA A 52 32.51 5.17 19.85
C ALA A 52 32.43 5.22 18.29
N ALA A 53 33.54 4.88 17.66
CA ALA A 53 33.57 4.76 16.19
C ALA A 53 32.45 3.80 15.80
N ALA A 54 31.55 4.24 14.92
CA ALA A 54 30.50 3.38 14.39
C ALA A 54 31.20 2.15 13.77
N GLU A 55 30.82 0.95 14.22
CA GLU A 55 31.32 -0.28 13.60
C GLU A 55 30.99 -0.22 12.12
N PRO A 56 31.95 -0.60 11.23
CA PRO A 56 31.69 -0.58 9.80
C PRO A 56 30.53 -1.53 9.49
N THR A 57 29.51 -1.02 8.82
CA THR A 57 28.39 -1.83 8.36
C THR A 57 28.93 -3.01 7.52
N PRO A 58 28.57 -4.25 7.83
CA PRO A 58 29.05 -5.40 7.08
C PRO A 58 28.72 -5.25 5.60
N THR A 59 29.74 -5.38 4.74
CA THR A 59 29.53 -5.30 3.29
C THR A 59 29.31 -6.71 2.77
N PHE A 60 28.25 -6.94 1.99
CA PHE A 60 28.01 -8.25 1.39
C PHE A 60 29.14 -8.62 0.40
N THR A 61 29.47 -9.89 0.34
CA THR A 61 30.39 -10.44 -0.66
C THR A 61 29.58 -10.95 -1.86
N ALA A 62 29.89 -10.43 -3.05
CA ALA A 62 29.26 -10.89 -4.28
C ALA A 62 29.57 -12.38 -4.52
N LEU A 63 28.58 -13.12 -5.01
CA LEU A 63 28.78 -14.49 -5.47
C LEU A 63 29.63 -14.52 -6.73
N ASP A 64 30.36 -15.63 -6.93
CA ASP A 64 31.06 -15.89 -8.18
C ASP A 64 30.06 -16.21 -9.33
N ASP A 65 30.52 -16.04 -10.57
CA ASP A 65 29.71 -16.25 -11.78
C ASP A 65 29.11 -17.66 -11.86
N GLY A 66 29.82 -18.67 -11.34
CA GLY A 66 29.37 -20.05 -11.32
C GLY A 66 28.15 -20.24 -10.40
N SER A 67 28.21 -19.63 -9.22
CA SER A 67 27.11 -19.62 -8.25
C SER A 67 25.88 -18.88 -8.80
N ILE A 68 26.08 -17.71 -9.41
CA ILE A 68 24.98 -16.97 -10.08
C ILE A 68 24.38 -17.82 -11.20
N LYS A 69 25.19 -18.45 -12.03
CA LYS A 69 24.72 -19.31 -13.11
C LYS A 69 23.94 -20.54 -12.61
N ALA A 70 24.33 -21.10 -11.47
CA ALA A 70 23.56 -22.19 -10.85
C ALA A 70 22.17 -21.74 -10.41
N ILE A 71 22.05 -20.58 -9.76
CA ILE A 71 20.75 -19.98 -9.38
C ILE A 71 19.91 -19.74 -10.63
N GLN A 72 20.45 -19.11 -11.67
CA GLN A 72 19.74 -18.87 -12.92
C GLN A 72 19.21 -20.15 -13.58
N ASN A 73 19.99 -21.23 -13.59
CA ASN A 73 19.58 -22.50 -14.15
C ASN A 73 18.47 -23.18 -13.33
N ASP A 74 18.55 -23.06 -11.99
CA ASP A 74 17.50 -23.55 -11.09
C ASP A 74 16.19 -22.77 -11.28
N ALA A 75 16.26 -21.45 -11.41
CA ALA A 75 15.13 -20.59 -11.72
C ALA A 75 14.39 -21.00 -13.00
N VAL A 76 15.14 -21.24 -14.09
CA VAL A 76 14.59 -21.73 -15.36
C VAL A 76 13.94 -23.11 -15.19
N THR A 77 14.55 -23.99 -14.41
CA THR A 77 14.00 -25.32 -14.11
C THR A 77 12.69 -25.20 -13.33
N ALA A 78 12.67 -24.34 -12.29
CA ALA A 78 11.49 -24.08 -11.49
C ALA A 78 10.35 -23.54 -12.35
N MET A 79 10.58 -22.48 -13.12
CA MET A 79 9.54 -21.90 -13.98
C MET A 79 9.03 -22.90 -15.02
N SER A 80 9.86 -23.82 -15.51
CA SER A 80 9.44 -24.88 -16.44
C SER A 80 8.35 -25.80 -15.85
N SER A 81 8.28 -25.93 -14.51
CA SER A 81 7.21 -26.71 -13.85
C SER A 81 5.84 -26.09 -14.00
N CYS A 82 5.74 -24.81 -14.32
CA CYS A 82 4.49 -24.08 -14.54
C CYS A 82 4.05 -24.08 -16.02
N ALA A 83 4.83 -24.65 -16.94
CA ALA A 83 4.61 -24.53 -18.39
C ALA A 83 3.22 -24.99 -18.83
N ASP A 84 2.74 -26.11 -18.29
CA ASP A 84 1.42 -26.66 -18.65
C ASP A 84 0.29 -25.73 -18.15
N ALA A 85 0.39 -25.20 -16.94
CA ALA A 85 -0.60 -24.28 -16.38
C ALA A 85 -0.63 -22.97 -17.20
N TYR A 86 0.52 -22.42 -17.54
CA TYR A 86 0.62 -21.21 -18.36
C TYR A 86 0.14 -21.46 -19.80
N ALA A 87 0.47 -22.60 -20.40
CA ALA A 87 0.04 -22.94 -21.78
C ALA A 87 -1.47 -23.11 -21.90
N ALA A 88 -2.13 -23.68 -20.86
CA ALA A 88 -3.57 -23.90 -20.81
C ALA A 88 -4.37 -22.62 -20.47
N ALA A 89 -3.70 -21.56 -20.02
CA ALA A 89 -4.36 -20.34 -19.57
C ALA A 89 -5.03 -19.57 -20.72
N ASP A 90 -6.18 -19.00 -20.46
CA ASP A 90 -6.74 -17.91 -21.27
C ASP A 90 -5.90 -16.65 -20.99
N LYS A 91 -5.26 -16.12 -22.02
CA LYS A 91 -4.40 -14.94 -21.95
C LYS A 91 -5.12 -13.67 -22.42
N GLY A 92 -6.42 -13.80 -22.76
CA GLY A 92 -7.21 -12.71 -23.34
C GLY A 92 -6.77 -12.33 -24.75
N GLU A 93 -7.46 -11.34 -25.32
CA GLU A 93 -7.17 -10.79 -26.66
C GLU A 93 -6.32 -9.50 -26.60
N ALA A 94 -6.00 -9.01 -25.40
CA ALA A 94 -5.22 -7.80 -25.20
C ALA A 94 -3.74 -8.02 -25.56
N GLN A 95 -3.04 -6.95 -25.88
CA GLN A 95 -1.59 -7.00 -26.17
C GLN A 95 -0.78 -7.47 -24.93
N ASN A 96 -1.25 -7.17 -23.73
CA ASN A 96 -0.63 -7.60 -22.48
C ASN A 96 -1.40 -8.83 -21.95
N VAL A 97 -0.65 -9.84 -21.55
CA VAL A 97 -1.22 -11.02 -20.87
C VAL A 97 -1.74 -10.59 -19.49
N VAL A 98 -2.95 -11.02 -19.16
CA VAL A 98 -3.53 -10.91 -17.81
C VAL A 98 -4.12 -12.27 -17.47
N LEU A 99 -3.44 -13.00 -16.60
CA LEU A 99 -3.87 -14.30 -16.12
C LEU A 99 -4.96 -14.16 -15.05
N SER A 100 -5.88 -15.10 -15.00
CA SER A 100 -6.84 -15.19 -13.89
C SER A 100 -6.14 -15.59 -12.59
N ASP A 101 -6.75 -15.24 -11.44
CA ASP A 101 -6.24 -15.62 -10.13
C ASP A 101 -6.11 -17.14 -9.98
N GLU A 102 -7.03 -17.93 -10.58
CA GLU A 102 -6.97 -19.39 -10.58
C GLU A 102 -5.77 -19.92 -11.37
N THR A 103 -5.42 -19.25 -12.48
CA THR A 103 -4.23 -19.63 -13.26
C THR A 103 -2.96 -19.33 -12.47
N VAL A 104 -2.86 -18.14 -11.87
CA VAL A 104 -1.74 -17.76 -11.03
C VAL A 104 -1.58 -18.74 -9.85
N ALA A 105 -2.68 -19.07 -9.15
CA ALA A 105 -2.69 -20.06 -8.08
C ALA A 105 -2.25 -21.46 -8.55
N SER A 106 -2.64 -21.86 -9.78
CA SER A 106 -2.21 -23.14 -10.39
C SER A 106 -0.70 -23.15 -10.67
N MET A 107 -0.14 -22.04 -11.15
CA MET A 107 1.30 -21.90 -11.35
C MET A 107 2.08 -21.94 -10.02
N VAL A 108 1.59 -21.24 -8.98
CA VAL A 108 2.16 -21.31 -7.62
C VAL A 108 2.12 -22.75 -7.09
N SER A 109 1.01 -23.46 -7.29
CA SER A 109 0.87 -24.86 -6.87
C SER A 109 1.81 -25.79 -7.62
N ALA A 110 2.07 -25.54 -8.92
CA ALA A 110 3.02 -26.31 -9.72
C ALA A 110 4.46 -26.15 -9.23
N LEU A 111 4.87 -24.91 -8.91
CA LEU A 111 6.15 -24.61 -8.26
C LEU A 111 6.27 -25.34 -6.92
N GLY A 112 5.22 -25.27 -6.09
CA GLY A 112 5.15 -25.97 -4.82
C GLY A 112 5.28 -27.49 -4.96
N ALA A 113 4.61 -28.10 -5.92
CA ALA A 113 4.69 -29.53 -6.22
C ALA A 113 6.08 -29.95 -6.71
N ALA A 114 6.82 -29.04 -7.36
CA ALA A 114 8.21 -29.23 -7.74
C ALA A 114 9.22 -29.03 -6.59
N GLY A 115 8.73 -28.65 -5.38
CA GLY A 115 9.54 -28.50 -4.16
C GLY A 115 10.01 -27.07 -3.88
N TYR A 116 9.58 -26.10 -4.66
CA TYR A 116 9.99 -24.69 -4.47
C TYR A 116 9.08 -23.94 -3.52
N SER A 117 9.63 -22.99 -2.77
CA SER A 117 8.83 -21.99 -2.05
C SER A 117 8.26 -21.00 -3.07
N ALA A 118 6.94 -20.82 -3.09
CA ALA A 118 6.29 -19.98 -4.10
C ALA A 118 5.05 -19.27 -3.56
N VAL A 119 4.80 -18.06 -4.08
CA VAL A 119 3.65 -17.21 -3.72
C VAL A 119 3.18 -16.44 -4.96
N ASP A 120 1.93 -15.98 -4.97
CA ASP A 120 1.45 -15.02 -5.96
C ASP A 120 1.82 -13.59 -5.58
N TYR A 121 1.90 -12.71 -6.57
CA TYR A 121 2.32 -11.31 -6.41
C TYR A 121 1.42 -10.51 -5.45
N TYR A 122 0.12 -10.77 -5.45
CA TYR A 122 -0.84 -10.05 -4.60
C TYR A 122 -1.06 -10.68 -3.21
N GLY A 123 -0.43 -11.83 -2.91
CA GLY A 123 -0.62 -12.52 -1.64
C GLY A 123 -2.01 -13.15 -1.46
N ASN A 124 -2.74 -13.43 -2.56
CA ASN A 124 -4.05 -14.05 -2.52
C ASN A 124 -4.00 -15.50 -2.03
N CYS A 125 -2.87 -16.20 -2.22
CA CYS A 125 -2.65 -17.54 -1.69
C CYS A 125 -1.55 -17.56 -0.62
N ASN A 126 -1.52 -18.62 0.18
CA ASN A 126 -0.43 -18.87 1.10
C ASN A 126 0.80 -19.37 0.34
N MET A 127 1.98 -19.06 0.87
CA MET A 127 3.22 -19.58 0.34
C MET A 127 3.21 -21.12 0.33
N GLN A 128 3.59 -21.70 -0.79
CA GLN A 128 3.91 -23.12 -0.89
C GLN A 128 5.29 -23.36 -0.27
N ASN A 129 5.47 -24.48 0.42
CA ASN A 129 6.74 -24.90 1.03
C ASN A 129 7.46 -23.77 1.82
N PRO A 130 6.81 -23.16 2.84
CA PRO A 130 7.36 -22.00 3.54
C PRO A 130 8.51 -22.31 4.48
N GLU A 131 8.80 -23.60 4.75
CA GLU A 131 9.67 -24.06 5.83
C GLU A 131 11.11 -23.58 5.64
N ALA A 132 11.62 -23.56 4.40
CA ALA A 132 12.98 -23.10 4.10
C ALA A 132 13.14 -21.60 4.38
N LEU A 133 12.12 -20.80 4.01
CA LEU A 133 12.13 -19.36 4.28
C LEU A 133 11.92 -19.03 5.75
N ALA A 134 11.09 -19.79 6.45
CA ALA A 134 10.90 -19.65 7.90
C ALA A 134 12.21 -19.93 8.64
N ALA A 135 12.88 -21.05 8.32
CA ALA A 135 14.18 -21.40 8.89
C ALA A 135 15.26 -20.34 8.57
N PHE A 136 15.25 -19.79 7.36
CA PHE A 136 16.11 -18.66 6.98
C PHE A 136 15.86 -17.45 7.88
N GLY A 137 14.60 -17.05 8.05
CA GLY A 137 14.21 -15.91 8.89
C GLY A 137 14.64 -16.08 10.36
N GLU A 138 14.48 -17.28 10.92
CA GLU A 138 14.97 -17.63 12.27
C GLU A 138 16.50 -17.56 12.36
N ALA A 139 17.20 -18.08 11.36
CA ALA A 139 18.66 -18.03 11.31
C ALA A 139 19.18 -16.59 11.24
N VAL A 140 18.58 -15.73 10.40
CA VAL A 140 18.89 -14.30 10.32
C VAL A 140 18.68 -13.62 11.67
N SER A 141 17.55 -13.88 12.33
CA SER A 141 17.24 -13.33 13.65
C SER A 141 18.25 -13.76 14.73
N ALA A 142 18.82 -14.95 14.58
CA ALA A 142 19.89 -15.47 15.46
C ALA A 142 21.31 -15.05 15.04
N GLY A 143 21.48 -14.31 13.93
CA GLY A 143 22.78 -13.90 13.39
C GLY A 143 23.57 -15.04 12.72
N ASN A 144 22.91 -16.14 12.35
CA ASN A 144 23.54 -17.31 11.73
C ASN A 144 23.51 -17.24 10.22
N ASP A 145 24.56 -17.71 9.57
CA ASP A 145 24.65 -17.82 8.12
C ASP A 145 23.52 -18.72 7.58
N ALA A 146 22.83 -18.24 6.55
CA ALA A 146 21.72 -18.97 5.92
C ALA A 146 21.49 -18.49 4.49
N GLN A 147 20.78 -19.32 3.71
CA GLN A 147 20.24 -18.91 2.41
C GLN A 147 18.92 -19.64 2.14
N ALA A 148 18.00 -18.95 1.48
CA ALA A 148 16.76 -19.53 0.98
C ALA A 148 16.21 -18.71 -0.19
N GLY A 149 15.59 -19.39 -1.16
CA GLY A 149 14.95 -18.76 -2.30
C GLY A 149 13.44 -18.95 -2.29
N TYR A 150 12.73 -18.04 -2.94
CA TYR A 150 11.30 -18.17 -3.21
C TYR A 150 10.96 -17.55 -4.55
N PHE A 151 9.83 -18.01 -5.10
CA PHE A 151 9.30 -17.56 -6.38
C PHE A 151 8.04 -16.74 -6.19
N VAL A 152 7.91 -15.67 -6.98
CA VAL A 152 6.70 -14.84 -7.06
C VAL A 152 6.12 -14.96 -8.46
N VAL A 153 4.89 -15.41 -8.57
CA VAL A 153 4.15 -15.50 -9.83
C VAL A 153 3.29 -14.25 -10.02
N HIS A 154 3.51 -13.55 -11.13
CA HIS A 154 2.81 -12.32 -11.47
C HIS A 154 1.58 -12.57 -12.35
N PRO A 155 0.58 -11.69 -12.33
CA PRO A 155 -0.62 -11.81 -13.16
C PRO A 155 -0.37 -11.64 -14.66
N ASP A 156 0.76 -11.06 -15.07
CA ASP A 156 1.20 -11.00 -16.46
C ASP A 156 1.97 -12.24 -16.91
N GLY A 157 2.12 -13.24 -16.03
CA GLY A 157 2.82 -14.49 -16.30
C GLY A 157 4.33 -14.45 -16.07
N LEU A 158 4.88 -13.29 -15.66
CA LEU A 158 6.28 -13.24 -15.19
C LEU A 158 6.44 -14.07 -13.91
N VAL A 159 7.63 -14.66 -13.77
CA VAL A 159 8.02 -15.34 -12.53
C VAL A 159 9.35 -14.76 -12.06
N HIS A 160 9.38 -14.32 -10.81
CA HIS A 160 10.58 -13.81 -10.17
C HIS A 160 11.10 -14.80 -9.14
N GLU A 161 12.40 -15.06 -9.13
CA GLU A 161 13.10 -15.69 -8.01
C GLU A 161 13.81 -14.62 -7.19
N GLU A 162 13.69 -14.72 -5.87
CA GLU A 162 14.44 -13.96 -4.88
C GLU A 162 15.24 -14.96 -4.03
N MET A 163 16.55 -15.10 -4.31
CA MET A 163 17.46 -15.93 -3.52
C MET A 163 18.13 -15.06 -2.46
N LEU A 164 17.67 -15.18 -1.22
CA LEU A 164 18.16 -14.43 -0.06
C LEU A 164 19.38 -15.14 0.55
N ILE A 165 20.41 -14.37 0.89
CA ILE A 165 21.67 -14.86 1.42
C ILE A 165 22.08 -14.00 2.60
N TYR A 166 22.30 -14.62 3.76
CA TYR A 166 22.85 -13.97 4.94
C TYR A 166 24.14 -14.65 5.34
N ARG A 167 25.24 -13.90 5.35
CA ARG A 167 26.58 -14.42 5.67
C ARG A 167 27.37 -13.38 6.44
N SER A 168 27.96 -13.81 7.57
CA SER A 168 28.87 -13.00 8.38
C SER A 168 28.28 -11.63 8.75
N GLY A 169 26.97 -11.58 9.06
CA GLY A 169 26.27 -10.36 9.44
C GLY A 169 25.81 -9.47 8.27
N ALA A 170 26.13 -9.85 7.03
CA ALA A 170 25.69 -9.12 5.83
C ALA A 170 24.63 -9.89 5.06
N ALA A 171 23.63 -9.18 4.55
CA ALA A 171 22.56 -9.74 3.73
C ALA A 171 22.67 -9.30 2.28
N SER A 172 22.31 -10.18 1.36
CA SER A 172 22.15 -9.87 -0.07
C SER A 172 21.02 -10.68 -0.67
N VAL A 173 20.56 -10.25 -1.85
CA VAL A 173 19.58 -10.97 -2.65
C VAL A 173 20.10 -11.12 -4.09
N VAL A 174 19.92 -12.30 -4.65
CA VAL A 174 20.02 -12.53 -6.09
C VAL A 174 18.62 -12.59 -6.65
N THR A 175 18.33 -11.78 -7.65
CA THR A 175 17.03 -11.74 -8.32
C THR A 175 17.17 -12.34 -9.71
N VAL A 176 16.22 -13.17 -10.12
CA VAL A 176 16.09 -13.67 -11.48
C VAL A 176 14.67 -13.47 -11.94
N SER A 177 14.50 -12.58 -12.92
CA SER A 177 13.20 -12.32 -13.55
C SER A 177 13.09 -13.10 -14.84
N MET A 178 12.01 -13.84 -15.00
CA MET A 178 11.79 -14.72 -16.13
C MET A 178 10.46 -14.45 -16.83
N GLN A 179 10.46 -14.63 -18.13
CA GLN A 179 9.28 -14.53 -19.00
C GLN A 179 9.14 -15.80 -19.86
N TRP A 180 8.00 -15.92 -20.53
CA TRP A 180 7.76 -16.98 -21.49
C TRP A 180 8.14 -16.54 -22.90
N ASP A 181 8.84 -17.38 -23.66
CA ASP A 181 9.04 -17.19 -25.11
C ASP A 181 7.78 -17.60 -25.90
N ASP A 182 7.80 -17.40 -27.23
CA ASP A 182 6.70 -17.74 -28.14
C ASP A 182 6.29 -19.23 -28.11
N LYS A 183 7.14 -20.08 -27.53
CA LYS A 183 6.94 -21.53 -27.43
C LYS A 183 6.65 -21.98 -26.00
N THR A 184 6.28 -21.06 -25.13
CA THR A 184 6.03 -21.32 -23.70
C THR A 184 7.22 -21.94 -22.98
N ARG A 185 8.44 -21.49 -23.30
CA ARG A 185 9.65 -21.87 -22.58
C ARG A 185 10.13 -20.70 -21.72
N PRO A 186 10.61 -20.96 -20.50
CA PRO A 186 11.18 -19.92 -19.68
C PRO A 186 12.43 -19.26 -20.31
N GLU A 187 12.46 -17.94 -20.28
CA GLU A 187 13.60 -17.13 -20.71
C GLU A 187 13.94 -16.12 -19.60
N ILE A 188 15.24 -16.00 -19.27
CA ILE A 188 15.68 -15.00 -18.30
C ILE A 188 15.60 -13.62 -18.94
N TYR A 189 14.74 -12.77 -18.40
CA TYR A 189 14.57 -11.39 -18.79
C TYR A 189 15.61 -10.47 -18.14
N SER A 190 15.84 -10.65 -16.82
CA SER A 190 16.87 -9.92 -16.08
C SER A 190 17.37 -10.72 -14.88
N SER A 191 18.57 -10.42 -14.43
CA SER A 191 19.15 -11.01 -13.22
C SER A 191 20.16 -10.04 -12.61
N GLY A 192 20.27 -10.05 -11.27
CA GLY A 192 21.22 -9.21 -10.56
C GLY A 192 21.40 -9.64 -9.12
N GLN A 193 22.52 -9.20 -8.51
CA GLN A 193 22.76 -9.36 -7.08
C GLN A 193 22.85 -7.99 -6.42
N TYR A 194 22.18 -7.84 -5.26
CA TYR A 194 22.10 -6.59 -4.51
C TYR A 194 22.38 -6.83 -3.04
N GLY A 195 23.13 -5.92 -2.41
CA GLY A 195 23.23 -5.85 -0.95
C GLY A 195 21.91 -5.36 -0.34
N LEU A 196 21.59 -5.87 0.82
CA LEU A 196 20.43 -5.44 1.61
C LEU A 196 20.89 -4.52 2.74
N GLU A 197 20.19 -3.40 2.94
CA GLU A 197 20.41 -2.50 4.08
C GLU A 197 19.82 -3.07 5.36
N SER A 198 18.70 -3.78 5.24
CA SER A 198 18.04 -4.44 6.36
C SER A 198 17.34 -5.71 5.91
N ILE A 199 17.24 -6.65 6.84
CA ILE A 199 16.41 -7.85 6.69
C ILE A 199 15.93 -8.25 8.07
N ARG A 200 14.64 -8.59 8.20
CA ARG A 200 14.03 -9.06 9.44
C ARG A 200 12.92 -10.05 9.19
N TYR A 201 12.73 -10.97 10.11
CA TYR A 201 11.59 -11.87 10.17
C TYR A 201 10.74 -11.52 11.37
N THR A 202 9.46 -11.20 11.14
CA THR A 202 8.56 -10.70 12.19
C THR A 202 7.82 -11.82 12.91
N GLU A 203 7.29 -11.55 14.09
CA GLU A 203 6.46 -12.49 14.85
C GLU A 203 5.18 -12.86 14.10
N ASN A 204 4.63 -11.95 13.28
CA ASN A 204 3.48 -12.21 12.44
C ASN A 204 3.82 -13.11 11.23
N GLY A 205 5.11 -13.37 10.98
CA GLY A 205 5.59 -14.27 9.94
C GLY A 205 5.81 -13.61 8.59
N TRP A 206 6.13 -12.32 8.59
CA TRP A 206 6.59 -11.60 7.42
C TRP A 206 8.12 -11.55 7.37
N LEU A 207 8.67 -11.83 6.21
CA LEU A 207 10.06 -11.56 5.89
C LEU A 207 10.13 -10.23 5.15
N ILE A 208 10.81 -9.26 5.75
CA ILE A 208 10.88 -7.87 5.30
C ILE A 208 12.34 -7.54 5.07
N TYR A 209 12.68 -6.99 3.89
CA TYR A 209 14.03 -6.56 3.60
C TYR A 209 14.03 -5.30 2.73
N SER A 210 15.13 -4.54 2.82
CA SER A 210 15.31 -3.33 2.02
C SER A 210 16.57 -3.40 1.19
N ARG A 211 16.46 -2.97 -0.07
CA ARG A 211 17.62 -2.80 -0.97
C ARG A 211 18.19 -1.40 -0.78
N GLY A 212 19.49 -1.33 -0.60
CA GLY A 212 20.20 -0.06 -0.50
C GLY A 212 20.27 0.67 -1.83
N GLY A 213 20.48 2.00 -1.75
CA GLY A 213 20.99 2.77 -2.88
C GLY A 213 19.99 3.22 -3.93
N SER A 214 18.66 3.09 -3.73
CA SER A 214 17.72 3.76 -4.63
C SER A 214 17.76 5.27 -4.40
N SER A 215 18.33 6.01 -5.35
CA SER A 215 18.28 7.48 -5.37
C SER A 215 16.89 8.00 -5.78
N ASN A 216 15.97 7.12 -6.18
CA ASN A 216 14.61 7.49 -6.55
C ASN A 216 13.72 7.46 -5.30
N ALA A 217 13.36 8.63 -4.79
CA ALA A 217 12.46 8.79 -3.65
C ALA A 217 11.06 8.17 -3.88
N ASN A 218 10.71 7.89 -5.14
CA ASN A 218 9.43 7.33 -5.56
C ASN A 218 9.50 5.82 -5.82
N ALA A 219 10.63 5.15 -5.56
CA ALA A 219 10.75 3.71 -5.67
C ALA A 219 10.53 3.06 -4.30
N ASN A 220 9.73 1.98 -4.28
CA ASN A 220 9.64 1.16 -3.09
C ASN A 220 11.02 0.55 -2.79
N LYS A 221 11.54 0.80 -1.61
CA LYS A 221 12.83 0.26 -1.17
C LYS A 221 12.70 -1.02 -0.37
N TYR A 222 11.49 -1.36 0.06
CA TYR A 222 11.19 -2.56 0.82
C TYR A 222 10.58 -3.63 -0.07
N SER A 223 10.89 -4.87 0.25
CA SER A 223 10.19 -6.06 -0.23
C SER A 223 9.67 -6.81 0.98
N MET A 224 8.44 -7.28 0.89
CA MET A 224 7.77 -8.00 1.97
C MET A 224 7.15 -9.27 1.40
N VAL A 225 7.39 -10.39 2.07
CA VAL A 225 6.72 -11.65 1.73
C VAL A 225 6.19 -12.31 2.99
N ARG A 226 4.93 -12.75 2.93
CA ARG A 226 4.32 -13.49 4.03
C ARG A 226 4.75 -14.96 3.94
N VAL A 227 5.53 -15.40 4.91
CA VAL A 227 6.05 -16.77 4.99
C VAL A 227 5.08 -17.64 5.80
N LYS A 228 4.64 -17.15 6.97
CA LYS A 228 3.71 -17.89 7.83
C LYS A 228 2.33 -17.99 7.19
N THR A 229 1.77 -19.18 7.15
CA THR A 229 0.43 -19.43 6.64
C THR A 229 -0.59 -18.48 7.27
N TYR A 230 -1.36 -17.80 6.44
CA TYR A 230 -2.48 -16.99 6.88
C TYR A 230 -3.74 -17.84 6.94
N ASP A 231 -4.39 -17.81 8.09
CA ASP A 231 -5.57 -18.59 8.37
C ASP A 231 -6.69 -18.33 7.35
N ALA A 232 -7.35 -19.38 6.86
CA ALA A 232 -8.34 -19.29 5.79
C ALA A 232 -9.58 -18.50 6.22
N ASP A 233 -10.03 -18.65 7.48
CA ASP A 233 -11.20 -17.93 8.00
C ASP A 233 -10.87 -16.44 8.12
N ARG A 234 -9.68 -16.09 8.64
CA ARG A 234 -9.22 -14.69 8.70
C ARG A 234 -9.11 -14.07 7.30
N ARG A 235 -8.59 -14.82 6.31
CA ARG A 235 -8.53 -14.37 4.92
C ARG A 235 -9.94 -14.09 4.37
N ALA A 236 -10.86 -15.01 4.56
CA ALA A 236 -12.25 -14.86 4.11
C ALA A 236 -12.94 -13.65 4.77
N LEU A 237 -12.75 -13.45 6.07
CA LEU A 237 -13.27 -12.28 6.79
C LEU A 237 -12.64 -10.98 6.29
N CYS A 238 -11.32 -10.98 6.03
CA CYS A 238 -10.60 -9.83 5.49
C CYS A 238 -11.14 -9.44 4.11
N GLN A 239 -11.27 -10.40 3.20
CA GLN A 239 -11.83 -10.19 1.86
C GLN A 239 -13.28 -9.71 1.89
N ARG A 240 -14.08 -10.19 2.84
CA ARG A 240 -15.48 -9.81 2.95
C ARG A 240 -15.69 -8.41 3.54
N TYR A 241 -14.98 -8.08 4.61
CA TYR A 241 -15.30 -6.89 5.41
C TYR A 241 -14.29 -5.76 5.30
N LEU A 242 -13.03 -6.03 4.93
CA LEU A 242 -11.97 -5.04 4.99
C LEU A 242 -11.44 -4.62 3.63
N THR A 243 -11.07 -5.58 2.80
CA THR A 243 -10.48 -5.34 1.48
C THR A 243 -11.34 -4.45 0.56
N PRO A 244 -12.69 -4.57 0.50
CA PRO A 244 -13.49 -3.74 -0.38
C PRO A 244 -13.43 -2.24 -0.04
N VAL A 245 -13.18 -1.87 1.21
CA VAL A 245 -13.03 -0.49 1.66
C VAL A 245 -11.57 -0.08 1.70
N GLY A 246 -10.71 -0.88 2.34
CA GLY A 246 -9.30 -0.60 2.53
C GLY A 246 -9.03 0.72 3.24
N TYR A 247 -7.80 1.24 3.07
CA TYR A 247 -7.39 2.50 3.70
C TYR A 247 -7.27 3.65 2.70
N SER A 248 -7.45 3.40 1.40
CA SER A 248 -7.26 4.41 0.38
C SER A 248 -8.43 5.39 0.34
N GLU A 249 -8.11 6.69 0.40
CA GLU A 249 -9.05 7.78 0.13
C GLU A 249 -10.28 7.85 1.06
N ASN A 250 -10.24 7.18 2.20
CA ASN A 250 -11.30 7.22 3.22
C ASN A 250 -10.70 7.08 4.63
N ASN A 251 -11.53 7.24 5.66
CA ASN A 251 -11.08 7.10 7.04
C ASN A 251 -11.94 6.15 7.88
N LEU A 252 -12.62 5.19 7.27
CA LEU A 252 -13.44 4.22 7.99
C LEU A 252 -12.63 3.48 9.06
N PHE A 253 -11.42 3.02 8.67
CA PHE A 253 -10.53 2.23 9.52
C PHE A 253 -9.40 3.04 10.15
N THR A 254 -9.20 4.29 9.74
CA THR A 254 -8.12 5.15 10.25
C THR A 254 -8.59 6.16 11.31
N SER A 255 -9.89 6.18 11.63
CA SER A 255 -10.47 6.99 12.70
C SER A 255 -11.31 6.15 13.66
N SER A 256 -11.40 6.60 14.94
CA SER A 256 -12.25 5.93 15.93
C SER A 256 -13.65 6.51 15.89
N TRP A 257 -14.66 5.63 15.80
CA TRP A 257 -16.07 5.99 15.73
C TRP A 257 -16.97 4.81 16.15
N ASN A 258 -18.23 5.06 16.44
CA ASN A 258 -19.28 4.05 16.64
C ASN A 258 -20.64 4.63 16.27
N THR A 259 -21.69 3.78 16.22
CA THR A 259 -23.07 4.18 15.86
C THR A 259 -23.68 5.23 16.80
N GLY A 260 -23.15 5.41 18.00
CA GLY A 260 -23.55 6.48 18.94
C GLY A 260 -22.71 7.76 18.81
N ASN A 261 -21.50 7.66 18.25
CA ASN A 261 -20.57 8.77 18.08
C ASN A 261 -19.71 8.55 16.84
N TRP A 262 -20.03 9.24 15.76
CA TRP A 262 -19.37 9.10 14.46
C TRP A 262 -17.97 9.75 14.41
N GLY A 263 -17.52 10.43 15.47
CA GLY A 263 -16.18 11.02 15.56
C GLY A 263 -15.85 11.93 14.35
N GLU A 264 -14.68 11.70 13.76
CA GLU A 264 -14.19 12.40 12.57
C GLU A 264 -14.47 11.64 11.26
N LEU A 265 -15.43 10.69 11.27
CA LEU A 265 -15.74 9.89 10.08
C LEU A 265 -16.25 10.79 8.93
N ASP A 266 -15.58 10.65 7.78
CA ASP A 266 -15.90 11.40 6.57
C ASP A 266 -16.80 10.57 5.63
N PHE A 267 -18.10 10.75 5.76
CA PHE A 267 -19.09 10.01 4.98
C PHE A 267 -18.98 10.26 3.47
N ASN A 268 -18.60 11.46 3.05
CA ASN A 268 -18.51 11.78 1.62
C ASN A 268 -17.35 11.03 0.95
N SER A 269 -16.25 10.81 1.64
CA SER A 269 -15.13 9.99 1.13
C SER A 269 -15.47 8.49 1.08
N LEU A 270 -16.35 8.01 1.94
CA LEU A 270 -16.81 6.62 1.95
C LEU A 270 -17.74 6.27 0.79
N TYR A 271 -18.42 7.27 0.23
CA TYR A 271 -19.45 7.03 -0.78
C TYR A 271 -18.96 6.19 -1.96
N ALA A 272 -17.76 6.45 -2.49
CA ALA A 272 -17.22 5.69 -3.62
C ALA A 272 -17.06 4.19 -3.28
N LYS A 273 -16.52 3.89 -2.12
CA LYS A 273 -16.30 2.51 -1.66
C LYS A 273 -17.62 1.77 -1.46
N PHE A 274 -18.54 2.38 -0.74
CA PHE A 274 -19.85 1.79 -0.49
C PHE A 274 -20.72 1.70 -1.75
N TYR A 275 -20.58 2.65 -2.68
CA TYR A 275 -21.24 2.57 -3.98
C TYR A 275 -20.74 1.36 -4.77
N SER A 276 -19.43 1.16 -4.83
CA SER A 276 -18.85 0.00 -5.53
C SER A 276 -19.29 -1.32 -4.90
N MET A 277 -19.35 -1.40 -3.57
CA MET A 277 -19.87 -2.57 -2.87
C MET A 277 -21.36 -2.80 -3.11
N TYR A 278 -22.16 -1.72 -3.22
CA TYR A 278 -23.61 -1.81 -3.38
C TYR A 278 -24.03 -2.15 -4.80
N TYR A 279 -23.37 -1.57 -5.80
CA TYR A 279 -23.76 -1.70 -7.22
C TYR A 279 -22.80 -2.58 -8.03
N GLY A 280 -21.67 -3.01 -7.48
CA GLY A 280 -20.65 -3.78 -8.23
C GLY A 280 -19.94 -2.96 -9.32
N ALA A 281 -19.96 -1.64 -9.22
CA ALA A 281 -19.41 -0.73 -10.23
C ALA A 281 -18.88 0.55 -9.57
N GLU A 282 -17.83 1.12 -10.13
CA GLU A 282 -17.32 2.42 -9.70
C GLU A 282 -18.35 3.55 -9.92
N PRO A 283 -18.54 4.46 -8.95
CA PRO A 283 -19.57 5.52 -9.07
C PRO A 283 -19.25 6.52 -10.17
N LEU A 284 -18.01 6.93 -10.30
CA LEU A 284 -17.47 7.80 -11.36
C LEU A 284 -15.94 7.77 -11.33
N THR A 285 -15.35 7.67 -12.50
CA THR A 285 -13.98 8.10 -12.73
C THR A 285 -13.99 9.45 -13.43
N TYR A 286 -12.92 10.22 -13.35
CA TYR A 286 -12.74 11.50 -14.06
C TYR A 286 -13.10 11.39 -15.57
N ASN A 287 -12.77 10.25 -16.19
CA ASN A 287 -13.04 9.98 -17.60
C ASN A 287 -14.53 9.62 -17.89
N ASN A 288 -15.32 9.30 -16.87
CA ASN A 288 -16.71 8.87 -17.00
C ASN A 288 -17.72 9.94 -16.56
N ALA A 289 -17.28 11.16 -16.28
CA ALA A 289 -18.11 12.24 -15.74
C ALA A 289 -19.35 12.60 -16.61
N GLY A 290 -19.36 12.22 -17.88
CA GLY A 290 -20.49 12.43 -18.78
C GLY A 290 -21.42 11.23 -18.97
N THR A 291 -21.10 10.04 -18.45
CA THR A 291 -21.80 8.80 -18.77
C THR A 291 -22.48 8.12 -17.58
N SER A 292 -22.17 8.52 -16.34
CA SER A 292 -22.80 7.92 -15.16
C SER A 292 -24.14 8.57 -14.90
N ALA A 293 -25.20 7.80 -15.10
CA ALA A 293 -26.55 8.22 -14.82
C ALA A 293 -26.69 8.67 -13.35
N GLY A 294 -27.07 9.90 -13.12
CA GLY A 294 -27.47 10.43 -11.82
C GLY A 294 -26.50 11.37 -11.12
N LEU A 295 -25.22 11.49 -11.56
CA LEU A 295 -24.31 12.46 -10.94
C LEU A 295 -24.11 13.68 -11.84
N ALA A 296 -24.54 14.84 -11.34
CA ALA A 296 -24.36 16.12 -12.02
C ALA A 296 -22.99 16.71 -11.68
N ALA A 297 -22.17 16.95 -12.70
CA ALA A 297 -20.93 17.71 -12.54
C ALA A 297 -21.25 19.16 -12.15
N ILE A 298 -20.51 19.69 -11.18
CA ILE A 298 -20.60 21.09 -10.79
C ILE A 298 -19.63 21.87 -11.67
N SER A 299 -20.18 22.78 -12.48
CA SER A 299 -19.41 23.55 -13.44
C SER A 299 -18.24 24.31 -12.79
N GLY A 300 -17.05 24.18 -13.37
CA GLY A 300 -15.84 24.84 -12.89
C GLY A 300 -15.12 24.15 -11.73
N SER A 301 -15.55 22.93 -11.37
CA SER A 301 -14.94 22.14 -10.30
C SER A 301 -14.85 20.64 -10.70
N TYR A 302 -14.06 19.88 -9.96
CA TYR A 302 -14.04 18.41 -10.06
C TYR A 302 -15.12 17.74 -9.20
N MET A 303 -16.03 18.55 -8.64
CA MET A 303 -17.08 18.10 -7.76
C MET A 303 -18.30 17.61 -8.53
N HIS A 304 -18.95 16.63 -7.97
CA HIS A 304 -20.23 16.11 -8.41
C HIS A 304 -21.25 16.26 -7.29
N LEU A 305 -22.53 16.31 -7.67
CA LEU A 305 -23.61 16.27 -6.72
C LEU A 305 -24.28 14.90 -6.78
N VAL A 306 -24.23 14.18 -5.66
CA VAL A 306 -24.95 12.91 -5.49
C VAL A 306 -26.36 13.23 -5.00
N PRO A 307 -27.42 12.77 -5.69
CA PRO A 307 -28.80 12.95 -5.21
C PRO A 307 -28.99 12.40 -3.80
N THR A 308 -29.76 13.12 -2.97
CA THR A 308 -29.99 12.77 -1.55
C THR A 308 -30.36 11.31 -1.34
N GLU A 309 -31.38 10.82 -2.05
CA GLU A 309 -31.87 9.45 -1.90
C GLU A 309 -30.82 8.38 -2.27
N GLN A 310 -29.99 8.67 -3.28
CA GLN A 310 -28.95 7.74 -3.72
C GLN A 310 -27.83 7.66 -2.69
N PHE A 311 -27.36 8.80 -2.19
CA PHE A 311 -26.30 8.84 -1.18
C PHE A 311 -26.77 8.15 0.10
N GLU A 312 -27.94 8.52 0.63
CA GLU A 312 -28.48 7.95 1.87
C GLU A 312 -28.69 6.45 1.75
N ARG A 313 -29.28 5.95 0.66
CA ARG A 313 -29.46 4.51 0.41
C ARG A 313 -28.15 3.74 0.44
N VAL A 314 -27.11 4.26 -0.19
CA VAL A 314 -25.79 3.61 -0.22
C VAL A 314 -25.16 3.61 1.16
N MET A 315 -25.22 4.74 1.89
CA MET A 315 -24.62 4.85 3.21
C MET A 315 -25.37 4.01 4.25
N GLU A 316 -26.70 4.02 4.24
CA GLU A 316 -27.57 3.22 5.13
C GLU A 316 -27.43 1.70 4.85
N GLY A 317 -26.99 1.33 3.66
CA GLY A 317 -26.70 -0.05 3.30
C GLY A 317 -25.52 -0.65 4.05
N TYR A 318 -24.59 0.19 4.55
CA TYR A 318 -23.37 -0.27 5.23
C TYR A 318 -23.12 0.37 6.60
N LEU A 319 -23.94 1.35 6.99
CA LEU A 319 -23.88 2.02 8.29
C LEU A 319 -25.27 2.06 8.93
N ASP A 320 -25.34 1.85 10.24
CA ASP A 320 -26.58 2.01 11.00
C ASP A 320 -26.78 3.51 11.32
N ILE A 321 -27.09 4.30 10.29
CA ILE A 321 -27.16 5.77 10.32
C ILE A 321 -28.45 6.26 9.67
N SER A 322 -29.01 7.35 10.16
CA SER A 322 -30.18 7.97 9.54
C SER A 322 -29.82 9.06 8.54
N GLY A 323 -30.67 9.30 7.54
CA GLY A 323 -30.50 10.38 6.58
C GLY A 323 -30.39 11.77 7.26
N ASP A 324 -31.08 12.02 8.37
CA ASP A 324 -30.95 13.28 9.12
C ASP A 324 -29.53 13.44 9.70
N THR A 325 -28.95 12.36 10.23
CA THR A 325 -27.57 12.38 10.72
C THR A 325 -26.59 12.59 9.57
N LEU A 326 -26.79 11.92 8.43
CA LEU A 326 -25.97 12.13 7.24
C LEU A 326 -26.01 13.58 6.77
N ARG A 327 -27.21 14.19 6.65
CA ARG A 327 -27.36 15.61 6.27
C ARG A 327 -26.68 16.57 7.24
N ALA A 328 -26.73 16.28 8.53
CA ALA A 328 -26.14 17.12 9.56
C ALA A 328 -24.58 17.02 9.62
N ARG A 329 -24.01 15.90 9.22
CA ARG A 329 -22.57 15.60 9.43
C ARG A 329 -21.75 15.49 8.15
N SER A 330 -22.41 15.51 6.98
CA SER A 330 -21.74 15.41 5.68
C SER A 330 -21.73 16.75 4.97
N ASP A 331 -20.94 16.85 3.90
CA ASP A 331 -20.99 18.00 3.00
C ASP A 331 -22.27 17.91 2.13
N TYR A 332 -23.40 18.32 2.72
CA TYR A 332 -24.73 18.32 2.13
C TYR A 332 -25.18 19.74 1.71
N SER A 333 -25.75 19.85 0.52
CA SER A 333 -26.33 21.10 0.03
C SER A 333 -27.85 20.98 -0.08
N SER A 334 -28.58 21.62 0.85
CA SER A 334 -30.05 21.68 0.81
C SER A 334 -30.58 22.44 -0.40
N SER A 335 -29.89 23.49 -0.84
CA SER A 335 -30.25 24.28 -2.02
C SER A 335 -30.09 23.54 -3.34
N ARG A 336 -29.17 22.58 -3.39
CA ARG A 336 -28.89 21.74 -4.57
C ARG A 336 -29.54 20.35 -4.46
N GLY A 337 -30.05 19.97 -3.29
CA GLY A 337 -30.72 18.69 -3.04
C GLY A 337 -29.82 17.48 -3.11
N GLY A 338 -28.60 17.56 -2.57
CA GLY A 338 -27.66 16.45 -2.63
C GLY A 338 -26.36 16.66 -1.87
N TYR A 339 -25.49 15.64 -1.92
CA TYR A 339 -24.21 15.61 -1.24
C TYR A 339 -23.07 15.89 -2.20
N TYR A 340 -22.09 16.67 -1.76
CA TYR A 340 -20.89 16.91 -2.55
C TYR A 340 -20.02 15.67 -2.57
N PHE A 341 -19.59 15.30 -3.77
CA PHE A 341 -18.70 14.17 -4.01
C PHE A 341 -17.52 14.61 -4.88
N LEU A 342 -16.34 14.39 -4.39
CA LEU A 342 -15.11 14.53 -5.17
C LEU A 342 -14.81 13.15 -5.80
N GLY A 343 -14.88 13.05 -7.11
CA GLY A 343 -14.62 11.80 -7.82
C GLY A 343 -13.21 11.26 -7.49
N THR A 344 -13.05 9.95 -7.55
CA THR A 344 -11.74 9.30 -7.38
C THR A 344 -10.79 9.79 -8.48
N GLN A 345 -9.77 10.54 -8.11
CA GLN A 345 -8.84 11.17 -9.07
C GLN A 345 -7.52 10.42 -9.07
N ARG A 346 -7.47 9.23 -9.68
CA ARG A 346 -6.20 8.51 -9.88
C ARG A 346 -5.16 9.33 -10.66
N ASP A 347 -5.61 10.29 -11.47
CA ASP A 347 -4.74 11.12 -12.31
C ASP A 347 -4.26 12.41 -11.61
N TYR A 348 -4.70 12.68 -10.37
CA TYR A 348 -4.39 13.92 -9.66
C TYR A 348 -3.05 13.89 -8.92
N TYR A 349 -2.53 12.70 -8.64
CA TYR A 349 -1.28 12.56 -7.92
C TYR A 349 -0.11 12.45 -8.89
N SER A 350 0.85 13.36 -8.77
CA SER A 350 2.16 13.23 -9.45
C SER A 350 2.94 11.99 -8.99
N VAL A 351 2.53 11.40 -7.87
CA VAL A 351 3.03 10.15 -7.31
C VAL A 351 1.80 9.35 -6.85
N THR A 352 1.70 8.10 -7.27
CA THR A 352 0.62 7.21 -6.80
C THR A 352 0.79 6.99 -5.30
N PRO A 353 -0.19 7.39 -4.45
CA PRO A 353 -0.11 7.11 -3.04
C PRO A 353 -0.15 5.59 -2.83
N HIS A 354 0.68 5.11 -1.93
CA HIS A 354 0.66 3.71 -1.50
C HIS A 354 -0.03 3.64 -0.14
N TRP A 355 -0.95 2.71 0.00
CA TRP A 355 -1.77 2.53 1.17
C TRP A 355 -1.43 1.21 1.84
N PRO A 356 -1.62 1.09 3.17
CA PRO A 356 -1.54 -0.20 3.84
C PRO A 356 -2.61 -1.16 3.34
N GLU A 357 -2.39 -2.45 3.57
CA GLU A 357 -3.37 -3.51 3.37
C GLU A 357 -3.82 -4.08 4.72
N PRO A 358 -5.11 -4.41 4.90
CA PRO A 358 -5.61 -4.94 6.16
C PRO A 358 -5.24 -6.42 6.32
N GLU A 359 -4.77 -6.79 7.52
CA GLU A 359 -4.53 -8.17 7.92
C GLU A 359 -5.19 -8.46 9.27
N ILE A 360 -6.17 -9.37 9.31
CA ILE A 360 -6.82 -9.78 10.57
C ILE A 360 -5.85 -10.64 11.38
N VAL A 361 -5.51 -10.16 12.57
CA VAL A 361 -4.65 -10.91 13.51
C VAL A 361 -5.45 -11.67 14.56
N ASP A 362 -6.68 -11.22 14.86
CA ASP A 362 -7.61 -11.88 15.79
C ASP A 362 -9.05 -11.52 15.47
N TYR A 363 -10.02 -12.35 15.88
CA TYR A 363 -11.45 -12.03 15.78
C TYR A 363 -12.28 -12.81 16.79
N TRP A 364 -13.45 -12.26 17.16
CA TRP A 364 -14.38 -12.90 18.09
C TRP A 364 -15.81 -12.44 17.87
N ASN A 365 -16.75 -13.36 18.18
CA ASN A 365 -18.17 -13.04 18.23
C ASN A 365 -18.53 -12.43 19.59
N ASN A 366 -19.23 -11.32 19.58
CA ASN A 366 -19.73 -10.66 20.77
C ASN A 366 -21.07 -11.26 21.22
N SER A 367 -21.42 -11.04 22.49
CA SER A 367 -22.69 -11.54 23.06
C SER A 367 -23.94 -10.90 22.46
N ASP A 368 -23.81 -9.75 21.79
CA ASP A 368 -24.88 -9.05 21.08
C ASP A 368 -25.05 -9.48 19.61
N GLY A 369 -24.32 -10.52 19.19
CA GLY A 369 -24.36 -11.05 17.83
C GLY A 369 -23.51 -10.30 16.82
N THR A 370 -22.70 -9.33 17.23
CA THR A 370 -21.73 -8.67 16.37
C THR A 370 -20.41 -9.44 16.32
N LEU A 371 -19.63 -9.20 15.27
CA LEU A 371 -18.28 -9.74 15.07
C LEU A 371 -17.27 -8.60 15.19
N THR A 372 -16.28 -8.74 16.05
CA THR A 372 -15.13 -7.82 16.12
C THR A 372 -13.88 -8.49 15.55
N MET A 373 -13.16 -7.74 14.74
CA MET A 373 -11.91 -8.14 14.11
C MET A 373 -10.81 -7.17 14.55
N ARG A 374 -9.68 -7.70 15.05
CA ARG A 374 -8.45 -6.94 15.29
C ARG A 374 -7.58 -7.02 14.05
N VAL A 375 -7.17 -5.89 13.54
CA VAL A 375 -6.56 -5.72 12.23
C VAL A 375 -5.25 -4.97 12.36
N ASN A 376 -4.18 -5.52 11.78
CA ASN A 376 -2.94 -4.79 11.53
C ASN A 376 -2.98 -4.19 10.13
N ALA A 377 -2.54 -2.95 9.99
CA ALA A 377 -2.32 -2.31 8.71
C ALA A 377 -0.90 -2.64 8.21
N VAL A 378 -0.80 -3.59 7.30
CA VAL A 378 0.47 -4.01 6.67
C VAL A 378 0.87 -2.98 5.64
N TYR A 379 2.08 -2.41 5.74
CA TYR A 379 2.49 -1.30 4.88
C TYR A 379 3.86 -1.56 4.25
N GLU A 380 3.84 -2.06 3.02
CA GLU A 380 5.05 -2.42 2.28
C GLU A 380 6.00 -1.24 2.08
N TRP A 381 5.48 -0.06 1.68
CA TRP A 381 6.29 1.14 1.49
C TRP A 381 6.97 1.66 2.75
N GLY A 382 6.43 1.33 3.91
CA GLY A 382 7.03 1.60 5.22
C GLY A 382 7.89 0.45 5.72
N GLY A 383 7.89 -0.69 5.05
CA GLY A 383 8.61 -1.89 5.48
C GLY A 383 8.11 -2.44 6.82
N THR A 384 6.79 -2.39 7.07
CA THR A 384 6.20 -2.84 8.33
C THR A 384 4.96 -3.69 8.11
N ASP A 385 4.84 -4.77 8.88
CA ASP A 385 3.64 -5.61 8.94
C ASP A 385 2.61 -5.12 9.97
N CYS A 386 2.89 -3.99 10.62
CA CYS A 386 1.98 -3.34 11.55
C CYS A 386 2.26 -1.83 11.63
N LEU A 387 1.78 -1.06 10.64
CA LEU A 387 1.87 0.40 10.69
C LEU A 387 1.06 0.93 11.89
N PHE A 388 -0.16 0.45 12.05
CA PHE A 388 -1.03 0.65 13.21
C PHE A 388 -2.01 -0.51 13.33
N THR A 389 -2.65 -0.62 14.51
CA THR A 389 -3.67 -1.63 14.78
C THR A 389 -5.02 -0.95 15.02
N HIS A 390 -6.11 -1.58 14.58
CA HIS A 390 -7.46 -1.14 14.91
C HIS A 390 -8.39 -2.33 15.16
N GLU A 391 -9.52 -2.08 15.80
CA GLU A 391 -10.61 -3.04 15.95
C GLU A 391 -11.84 -2.53 15.23
N VAL A 392 -12.34 -3.32 14.28
CA VAL A 392 -13.58 -3.02 13.57
C VAL A 392 -14.65 -4.04 13.96
N THR A 393 -15.85 -3.53 14.26
CA THR A 393 -17.01 -4.35 14.59
C THR A 393 -18.06 -4.25 13.49
N VAL A 394 -18.56 -5.40 13.06
CA VAL A 394 -19.63 -5.53 12.07
C VAL A 394 -20.81 -6.30 12.65
N ARG A 395 -22.00 -6.05 12.11
CA ARG A 395 -23.22 -6.80 12.38
C ARG A 395 -23.81 -7.32 11.08
N GLU A 396 -24.06 -8.64 11.03
CA GLU A 396 -24.76 -9.28 9.92
C GLU A 396 -26.21 -8.80 9.85
N THR A 397 -26.73 -8.64 8.64
CA THR A 397 -28.11 -8.30 8.33
C THR A 397 -28.70 -9.32 7.37
N GLU A 398 -30.01 -9.28 7.13
CA GLU A 398 -30.65 -10.20 6.17
C GLU A 398 -30.11 -10.05 4.74
N THR A 399 -29.60 -8.87 4.38
CA THR A 399 -29.14 -8.55 3.01
C THR A 399 -27.63 -8.36 2.88
N GLY A 400 -26.88 -8.49 3.98
CA GLY A 400 -25.44 -8.27 3.98
C GLY A 400 -24.91 -8.01 5.39
N PHE A 401 -24.23 -6.89 5.60
CA PHE A 401 -23.70 -6.49 6.90
C PHE A 401 -23.62 -4.97 7.02
N VAL A 402 -23.50 -4.49 8.25
CA VAL A 402 -23.22 -3.06 8.55
C VAL A 402 -22.01 -2.96 9.46
N TYR A 403 -21.21 -1.92 9.27
CA TYR A 403 -20.17 -1.52 10.20
C TYR A 403 -20.79 -0.83 11.41
N VAL A 404 -20.39 -1.24 12.60
CA VAL A 404 -20.92 -0.75 13.88
C VAL A 404 -19.96 0.20 14.57
N SER A 405 -18.67 -0.11 14.53
CA SER A 405 -17.61 0.71 15.13
C SER A 405 -16.26 0.42 14.53
N ASN A 406 -15.35 1.37 14.70
CA ASN A 406 -13.92 1.20 14.54
C ASN A 406 -13.19 1.91 15.67
N SER A 407 -12.17 1.29 16.24
CA SER A 407 -11.32 1.85 17.29
C SER A 407 -9.87 1.72 16.87
N VAL A 408 -9.19 2.82 16.63
CA VAL A 408 -7.74 2.84 16.41
C VAL A 408 -7.07 2.63 17.76
N LEU A 409 -6.22 1.61 17.85
CA LEU A 409 -5.51 1.22 19.07
C LEU A 409 -4.15 1.88 19.14
N SER A 410 -3.60 1.97 20.35
CA SER A 410 -2.21 2.31 20.57
C SER A 410 -1.32 1.13 20.17
N GLY A 411 -0.24 1.37 19.46
CA GLY A 411 0.71 0.35 19.01
C GLY A 411 0.92 0.42 17.49
N GLY A 412 1.86 -0.39 17.00
CA GLY A 412 2.33 -0.31 15.63
C GLY A 412 3.55 0.60 15.46
N GLU A 413 4.14 0.59 14.28
CA GLU A 413 5.39 1.31 13.99
C GLU A 413 5.16 2.74 13.45
N GLY A 414 3.89 3.17 13.31
CA GLY A 414 3.55 4.48 12.77
C GLY A 414 2.16 4.97 13.15
N THR A 415 1.61 5.81 12.31
CA THR A 415 0.28 6.42 12.48
C THR A 415 -0.61 6.11 11.28
N PRO A 416 -1.95 6.07 11.50
CA PRO A 416 -2.88 5.93 10.39
C PRO A 416 -2.65 7.00 9.31
N PRO A 417 -2.77 6.65 8.02
CA PRO A 417 -2.65 7.62 6.94
C PRO A 417 -3.77 8.66 7.02
N ALA A 418 -3.45 9.92 6.69
CA ALA A 418 -4.42 11.00 6.66
C ALA A 418 -5.39 10.84 5.48
N ASN A 419 -6.65 11.22 5.68
CA ASN A 419 -7.61 11.33 4.59
C ASN A 419 -7.38 12.62 3.80
N ILE A 420 -6.62 12.54 2.73
CA ILE A 420 -6.27 13.68 1.87
C ILE A 420 -7.46 14.22 1.08
N LEU A 421 -8.44 13.38 0.72
CA LEU A 421 -9.61 13.82 -0.03
C LEU A 421 -10.52 14.78 0.77
N LEU A 422 -10.56 14.63 2.10
CA LEU A 422 -11.34 15.52 2.96
C LEU A 422 -10.91 16.98 2.83
N GLY A 423 -9.60 17.24 2.91
CA GLY A 423 -9.02 18.58 2.78
C GLY A 423 -9.27 19.19 1.40
N GLU A 424 -9.11 18.39 0.37
CA GLU A 424 -9.31 18.81 -1.02
C GLU A 424 -10.78 19.11 -1.31
N ARG A 425 -11.71 18.25 -0.89
CA ARG A 425 -13.16 18.47 -1.05
C ARG A 425 -13.60 19.75 -0.36
N LYS A 426 -13.16 20.00 0.88
CA LYS A 426 -13.49 21.25 1.61
C LYS A 426 -12.95 22.48 0.89
N SER A 427 -11.75 22.41 0.32
CA SER A 427 -11.18 23.47 -0.50
C SER A 427 -12.04 23.76 -1.73
N GLN A 428 -12.46 22.73 -2.46
CA GLN A 428 -13.32 22.85 -3.64
C GLN A 428 -14.70 23.44 -3.29
N ILE A 429 -15.31 22.99 -2.20
CA ILE A 429 -16.62 23.53 -1.73
C ILE A 429 -16.50 25.02 -1.41
N SER A 430 -15.41 25.45 -0.78
CA SER A 430 -15.19 26.87 -0.46
C SER A 430 -15.07 27.76 -1.70
N MET A 431 -14.67 27.23 -2.84
CA MET A 431 -14.61 27.96 -4.12
C MET A 431 -15.97 28.07 -4.81
N LEU A 432 -16.94 27.24 -4.42
CA LEU A 432 -18.29 27.26 -4.98
C LEU A 432 -19.19 28.30 -4.30
N GLY A 433 -18.71 28.93 -3.22
CA GLY A 433 -19.21 30.08 -2.47
C GLY A 433 -20.32 30.30 -2.00
#